data_93b433a423de07cfebd7fe730c610ea6
#
_entry.id   93b433a423de07cfebd7fe730c610ea6
#
_cell.length_a   1.000
_cell.length_b   1.000
_cell.length_c   1.000
_cell.angle_alpha   90.00
_cell.angle_beta   90.00
_cell.angle_gamma   90.00
#
_symmetry.space_group_name_H-M   'P 1'
#
loop_
_entity.id
_entity.type
_entity.pdbx_description
1 polymer ?
#
loop_
_entity_poly.entity_id
_entity_poly.type
_entity_poly.pdbx_seq_one_letter_code
_entity_poly.pdbx_strand_id
1 'polypeptide(L)'
;MNKTEVNEKIAKMLTRMGYAPQLNEDNDVFFRYQLKWVNVLVLSDDYEVHPLLSVSLARIYELDDDNMEERTGALIISNDITYEKTLTKVTVDLNIGVVNAYGIVMYTSERALKLYFEALLSGNELGNVSSEFKRRMENLRNIEKERRKEL
;
A
#
# COMPACT_ATOMS: atom_id res chain seq x y z
N MET A 1 0.12 14.05 20.96
CA MET A 1 -1.07 13.92 20.08
C MET A 1 -1.62 12.50 20.18
N ASN A 2 -2.90 12.35 20.50
CA ASN A 2 -3.52 11.02 20.49
C ASN A 2 -3.97 10.61 19.08
N LYS A 3 -4.41 9.36 18.93
CA LYS A 3 -4.86 8.82 17.62
C LYS A 3 -5.98 9.68 16.99
N THR A 4 -6.94 10.13 17.78
CA THR A 4 -8.06 10.95 17.29
C THR A 4 -7.58 12.27 16.72
N GLU A 5 -6.68 12.97 17.39
CA GLU A 5 -6.08 14.23 16.90
C GLU A 5 -5.28 14.02 15.63
N VAL A 6 -4.49 12.95 15.55
CA VAL A 6 -3.75 12.58 14.34
C VAL A 6 -4.70 12.33 13.18
N ASN A 7 -5.73 11.53 13.38
CA ASN A 7 -6.72 11.22 12.36
C ASN A 7 -7.47 12.46 11.86
N GLU A 8 -7.83 13.37 12.76
CA GLU A 8 -8.47 14.64 12.38
C GLU A 8 -7.56 15.49 11.47
N LYS A 9 -6.29 15.58 11.80
CA LYS A 9 -5.31 16.32 10.98
C LYS A 9 -5.10 15.68 9.62
N ILE A 10 -5.00 14.35 9.58
CA ILE A 10 -4.88 13.60 8.33
C ILE A 10 -6.13 13.79 7.47
N ALA A 11 -7.31 13.67 8.05
CA ALA A 11 -8.57 13.85 7.33
C ALA A 11 -8.70 15.25 6.74
N LYS A 12 -8.34 16.30 7.48
CA LYS A 12 -8.31 17.68 6.96
C LYS A 12 -7.35 17.84 5.80
N MET A 13 -6.17 17.26 5.92
CA MET A 13 -5.15 17.32 4.85
C MET A 13 -5.64 16.62 3.59
N LEU A 14 -6.18 15.41 3.70
CA LEU A 14 -6.72 14.66 2.58
C LEU A 14 -7.89 15.37 1.92
N THR A 15 -8.76 16.00 2.70
CA THR A 15 -9.88 16.81 2.18
C THR A 15 -9.35 17.99 1.35
N ARG A 16 -8.33 18.67 1.83
CA ARG A 16 -7.69 19.76 1.08
C ARG A 16 -7.04 19.27 -0.22
N MET A 17 -6.59 18.02 -0.26
CA MET A 17 -6.03 17.40 -1.46
C MET A 17 -7.10 16.89 -2.44
N GLY A 18 -8.38 17.00 -2.10
CA GLY A 18 -9.50 16.61 -2.96
C GLY A 18 -10.03 15.19 -2.72
N TYR A 19 -9.60 14.51 -1.66
CA TYR A 19 -10.13 13.20 -1.28
C TYR A 19 -11.31 13.33 -0.32
N ALA A 20 -12.06 12.25 -0.14
CA ALA A 20 -13.20 12.18 0.77
C ALA A 20 -12.91 11.16 1.90
N PRO A 21 -12.08 11.54 2.89
CA PRO A 21 -11.71 10.62 3.96
C PRO A 21 -12.89 10.29 4.88
N GLN A 22 -12.91 9.04 5.33
CA GLN A 22 -13.89 8.51 6.27
C GLN A 22 -13.15 7.78 7.40
N LEU A 23 -13.84 7.55 8.51
CA LEU A 23 -13.35 6.72 9.61
C LEU A 23 -14.06 5.37 9.58
N ASN A 24 -13.31 4.29 9.76
CA ASN A 24 -13.88 2.94 9.89
C ASN A 24 -14.22 2.62 11.37
N GLU A 25 -14.68 1.40 11.63
CA GLU A 25 -15.05 0.94 12.98
C GLU A 25 -13.87 0.96 13.96
N ASP A 26 -12.65 0.74 13.47
CA ASP A 26 -11.43 0.78 14.27
C ASP A 26 -10.87 2.20 14.45
N ASN A 27 -11.61 3.20 13.99
CA ASN A 27 -11.21 4.60 14.01
C ASN A 27 -9.93 4.88 13.20
N ASP A 28 -9.78 4.19 12.06
CA ASP A 28 -8.73 4.45 11.08
C ASP A 28 -9.28 5.24 9.89
N VAL A 29 -8.45 6.09 9.32
CA VAL A 29 -8.83 6.89 8.14
C VAL A 29 -8.73 6.03 6.89
N PHE A 30 -9.74 6.09 6.04
CA PHE A 30 -9.72 5.46 4.72
C PHE A 30 -10.39 6.35 3.68
N PHE A 31 -9.97 6.20 2.43
CA PHE A 31 -10.49 7.01 1.33
C PHE A 31 -10.31 6.31 -0.02
N ARG A 32 -11.04 6.79 -1.01
CA ARG A 32 -10.99 6.29 -2.39
C ARG A 32 -9.81 6.90 -3.13
N TYR A 33 -9.01 6.04 -3.78
CA TYR A 33 -7.88 6.42 -4.62
C TYR A 33 -7.85 5.51 -5.85
N GLN A 34 -8.04 6.09 -7.05
CA GLN A 34 -8.03 5.34 -8.32
C GLN A 34 -8.90 4.08 -8.29
N LEU A 35 -10.14 4.20 -7.85
CA LEU A 35 -11.13 3.11 -7.72
C LEU A 35 -10.78 2.04 -6.67
N LYS A 36 -9.77 2.29 -5.86
CA LYS A 36 -9.35 1.43 -4.75
C LYS A 36 -9.44 2.17 -3.43
N TRP A 37 -9.30 1.43 -2.35
CA TRP A 37 -9.31 1.98 -1.00
C TRP A 37 -7.91 2.10 -0.45
N VAL A 38 -7.58 3.28 0.05
CA VAL A 38 -6.35 3.53 0.81
C VAL A 38 -6.71 3.69 2.28
N ASN A 39 -5.94 3.04 3.14
CA ASN A 39 -6.07 3.14 4.59
C ASN A 39 -4.86 3.84 5.17
N VAL A 40 -5.10 4.71 6.15
CA VAL A 40 -4.04 5.34 6.93
C VAL A 40 -4.15 4.85 8.37
N LEU A 41 -3.16 4.06 8.79
CA LEU A 41 -3.13 3.45 10.11
C LEU A 41 -2.09 4.12 10.98
N VAL A 42 -2.45 4.42 12.21
CA VAL A 42 -1.50 4.86 13.24
C VAL A 42 -0.92 3.61 13.88
N LEU A 43 0.37 3.34 13.63
CA LEU A 43 1.04 2.11 14.02
C LEU A 43 1.62 2.11 15.42
N SER A 44 1.94 3.29 15.96
CA SER A 44 2.58 3.42 17.25
C SER A 44 1.60 3.95 18.30
N ASP A 45 1.56 3.33 19.46
CA ASP A 45 0.82 3.81 20.62
C ASP A 45 1.53 4.94 21.37
N ASP A 46 2.81 5.16 21.07
CA ASP A 46 3.60 6.27 21.60
C ASP A 46 3.45 7.50 20.71
N TYR A 47 2.36 8.23 20.91
CA TYR A 47 1.99 9.40 20.12
C TYR A 47 2.55 10.72 20.65
N GLU A 48 3.33 10.68 21.72
CA GLU A 48 3.72 11.89 22.43
C GLU A 48 4.58 12.84 21.60
N VAL A 49 5.45 12.29 20.75
CA VAL A 49 6.37 13.10 19.94
C VAL A 49 6.08 12.97 18.45
N HIS A 50 6.26 11.79 17.89
CA HIS A 50 6.13 11.56 16.45
C HIS A 50 5.42 10.24 16.17
N PRO A 51 4.10 10.29 15.88
CA PRO A 51 3.36 9.09 15.50
C PRO A 51 3.92 8.45 14.23
N LEU A 52 3.93 7.12 14.20
CA LEU A 52 4.30 6.34 13.02
C LEU A 52 3.03 5.93 12.27
N LEU A 53 2.98 6.23 10.98
CA LEU A 53 1.81 6.00 10.13
C LEU A 53 2.13 5.01 9.02
N SER A 54 1.15 4.17 8.68
CA SER A 54 1.16 3.35 7.46
C SER A 54 0.09 3.86 6.51
N VAL A 55 0.47 4.13 5.27
CA VAL A 55 -0.45 4.47 4.18
C VAL A 55 -0.48 3.27 3.25
N SER A 56 -1.59 2.53 3.23
CA SER A 56 -1.65 1.25 2.54
C SER A 56 -2.74 1.17 1.48
N LEU A 57 -2.38 0.62 0.33
CA LEU A 57 -3.28 0.21 -0.72
C LEU A 57 -3.43 -1.32 -0.62
N ALA A 58 -4.57 -1.75 -0.06
CA ALA A 58 -4.83 -3.16 0.19
C ALA A 58 -5.24 -3.89 -1.08
N ARG A 59 -4.93 -5.19 -1.12
CA ARG A 59 -5.40 -6.12 -2.15
C ARG A 59 -5.07 -5.67 -3.57
N ILE A 60 -3.82 -5.26 -3.80
CA ILE A 60 -3.37 -4.92 -5.16
C ILE A 60 -3.36 -6.13 -6.08
N TYR A 61 -3.34 -7.34 -5.51
CA TYR A 61 -3.35 -8.60 -6.23
C TYR A 61 -3.89 -9.72 -5.33
N GLU A 62 -4.62 -10.65 -5.92
CA GLU A 62 -5.09 -11.87 -5.25
C GLU A 62 -4.37 -13.09 -5.82
N LEU A 63 -3.88 -13.95 -4.94
CA LEU A 63 -3.13 -15.16 -5.32
C LEU A 63 -4.05 -16.37 -5.35
N ASP A 64 -3.76 -17.29 -6.28
CA ASP A 64 -4.38 -18.60 -6.31
C ASP A 64 -3.76 -19.49 -5.21
N ASP A 65 -4.58 -19.98 -4.27
CA ASP A 65 -4.15 -20.76 -3.14
C ASP A 65 -3.45 -22.08 -3.54
N ASP A 66 -3.81 -22.65 -4.67
CA ASP A 66 -3.30 -23.93 -5.14
C ASP A 66 -2.05 -23.80 -6.03
N ASN A 67 -1.62 -22.60 -6.34
CA ASN A 67 -0.49 -22.35 -7.24
C ASN A 67 0.77 -21.93 -6.47
N MET A 68 1.62 -22.89 -6.15
CA MET A 68 2.88 -22.62 -5.44
C MET A 68 3.87 -21.78 -6.24
N GLU A 69 3.91 -21.91 -7.56
CA GLU A 69 4.78 -21.11 -8.43
C GLU A 69 4.36 -19.63 -8.42
N GLU A 70 3.06 -19.37 -8.47
CA GLU A 70 2.51 -18.04 -8.36
C GLU A 70 2.84 -17.39 -7.01
N ARG A 71 2.68 -18.14 -5.92
CA ARG A 71 2.97 -17.67 -4.56
C ARG A 71 4.45 -17.36 -4.37
N THR A 72 5.33 -18.23 -4.83
CA THR A 72 6.78 -18.02 -4.82
C THR A 72 7.16 -16.82 -5.68
N GLY A 73 6.60 -16.71 -6.87
CA GLY A 73 6.81 -15.57 -7.76
C GLY A 73 6.38 -14.25 -7.14
N ALA A 74 5.23 -14.24 -6.46
CA ALA A 74 4.75 -13.06 -5.74
C ALA A 74 5.72 -12.59 -4.65
N LEU A 75 6.29 -13.51 -3.88
CA LEU A 75 7.29 -13.21 -2.85
C LEU A 75 8.56 -12.59 -3.47
N ILE A 76 9.05 -13.16 -4.57
CA ILE A 76 10.24 -12.67 -5.26
C ILE A 76 9.99 -11.28 -5.84
N ILE A 77 8.88 -11.10 -6.55
CA ILE A 77 8.51 -9.82 -7.17
C ILE A 77 8.29 -8.73 -6.10
N SER A 78 7.63 -9.07 -5.01
CA SER A 78 7.41 -8.10 -3.92
C SER A 78 8.72 -7.64 -3.27
N ASN A 79 9.66 -8.56 -3.07
CA ASN A 79 10.98 -8.22 -2.56
C ASN A 79 11.76 -7.32 -3.55
N ASP A 80 11.71 -7.63 -4.83
CA ASP A 80 12.40 -6.83 -5.86
C ASP A 80 11.84 -5.40 -5.92
N ILE A 81 10.53 -5.25 -5.94
CA ILE A 81 9.89 -3.93 -5.96
C ILE A 81 10.21 -3.16 -4.67
N THR A 82 10.13 -3.80 -3.53
CA THR A 82 10.46 -3.18 -2.23
C THR A 82 11.90 -2.70 -2.20
N TYR A 83 12.83 -3.46 -2.77
CA TYR A 83 14.23 -3.06 -2.90
C TYR A 83 14.42 -1.87 -3.84
N GLU A 84 13.71 -1.83 -4.96
CA GLU A 84 13.81 -0.78 -5.98
C GLU A 84 13.19 0.55 -5.55
N LYS A 85 12.18 0.52 -4.67
CA LYS A 85 11.40 1.70 -4.28
C LYS A 85 11.82 2.24 -2.92
N THR A 86 11.91 3.57 -2.83
CA THR A 86 12.32 4.26 -1.60
C THR A 86 11.17 4.46 -0.61
N LEU A 87 9.99 4.84 -1.11
CA LEU A 87 8.85 5.22 -0.26
C LEU A 87 7.84 4.11 -0.04
N THR A 88 7.85 3.07 -0.88
CA THR A 88 6.81 2.06 -0.90
C THR A 88 7.37 0.65 -0.74
N LYS A 89 6.63 -0.17 -0.04
CA LYS A 89 6.91 -1.59 0.17
C LYS A 89 5.74 -2.42 -0.33
N VAL A 90 6.03 -3.64 -0.76
CA VAL A 90 5.02 -4.61 -1.16
C VAL A 90 5.14 -5.82 -0.24
N THR A 91 4.03 -6.25 0.32
CA THR A 91 3.98 -7.44 1.18
C THR A 91 2.98 -8.44 0.67
N VAL A 92 3.30 -9.71 0.88
CA VAL A 92 2.44 -10.85 0.54
C VAL A 92 1.95 -11.50 1.81
N ASP A 93 0.64 -11.53 2.01
CA ASP A 93 0.02 -12.31 3.08
C ASP A 93 -0.40 -13.67 2.50
N LEU A 94 0.40 -14.69 2.74
CA LEU A 94 0.15 -16.04 2.23
C LEU A 94 -1.02 -16.74 2.92
N ASN A 95 -1.41 -16.30 4.12
CA ASN A 95 -2.53 -16.91 4.85
C ASN A 95 -3.86 -16.63 4.19
N ILE A 96 -4.03 -15.43 3.65
CA ILE A 96 -5.25 -15.01 2.96
C ILE A 96 -5.06 -14.84 1.45
N GLY A 97 -3.84 -15.04 0.93
CA GLY A 97 -3.56 -14.99 -0.50
C GLY A 97 -3.68 -13.60 -1.12
N VAL A 98 -3.30 -12.55 -0.41
CA VAL A 98 -3.37 -11.17 -0.92
C VAL A 98 -2.03 -10.47 -0.87
N VAL A 99 -1.88 -9.50 -1.76
CA VAL A 99 -0.71 -8.63 -1.84
C VAL A 99 -1.14 -7.20 -1.53
N ASN A 100 -0.36 -6.51 -0.71
CA ASN A 100 -0.61 -5.13 -0.32
C ASN A 100 0.60 -4.25 -0.65
N ALA A 101 0.36 -3.00 -1.02
CA ALA A 101 1.39 -1.98 -1.15
C ALA A 101 1.21 -0.93 -0.06
N TYR A 102 2.28 -0.49 0.58
CA TYR A 102 2.20 0.50 1.64
C TYR A 102 3.48 1.31 1.77
N GLY A 103 3.36 2.49 2.37
CA GLY A 103 4.49 3.30 2.83
C GLY A 103 4.37 3.58 4.31
N ILE A 104 5.50 3.68 5.00
CA ILE A 104 5.56 4.04 6.42
C ILE A 104 6.21 5.41 6.54
N VAL A 105 5.59 6.31 7.29
CA VAL A 105 6.09 7.66 7.52
C VAL A 105 5.92 8.05 8.98
N MET A 106 6.90 8.79 9.50
CA MET A 106 6.80 9.42 10.80
C MET A 106 6.14 10.79 10.65
N TYR A 107 5.11 11.05 11.45
CA TYR A 107 4.46 12.36 11.47
C TYR A 107 5.34 13.34 12.26
N THR A 108 6.22 14.04 11.58
CA THR A 108 7.10 15.05 12.21
C THR A 108 6.53 16.46 12.11
N SER A 109 5.89 16.79 10.99
CA SER A 109 5.21 18.04 10.75
C SER A 109 4.11 17.87 9.70
N GLU A 110 3.14 18.78 9.67
CA GLU A 110 2.10 18.77 8.65
C GLU A 110 2.66 18.95 7.24
N ARG A 111 3.68 19.80 7.10
CA ARG A 111 4.35 20.02 5.82
C ARG A 111 5.05 18.78 5.30
N ALA A 112 5.79 18.08 6.14
CA ALA A 112 6.48 16.85 5.77
C ALA A 112 5.49 15.75 5.40
N LEU A 113 4.41 15.60 6.17
CA LEU A 113 3.36 14.64 5.88
C LEU A 113 2.64 14.94 4.57
N LYS A 114 2.35 16.21 4.30
CA LYS A 114 1.74 16.63 3.04
C LYS A 114 2.60 16.28 1.84
N LEU A 115 3.90 16.57 1.91
CA LEU A 115 4.84 16.24 0.84
C LEU A 115 4.90 14.72 0.60
N TYR A 116 4.86 13.94 1.66
CA TYR A 116 4.84 12.48 1.57
C TYR A 116 3.55 11.97 0.90
N PHE A 117 2.38 12.48 1.29
CA PHE A 117 1.11 12.13 0.66
C PHE A 117 1.06 12.58 -0.80
N GLU A 118 1.61 13.75 -1.13
CA GLU A 118 1.70 14.20 -2.52
C GLU A 118 2.53 13.23 -3.37
N ALA A 119 3.66 12.75 -2.86
CA ALA A 119 4.49 11.77 -3.57
C ALA A 119 3.76 10.44 -3.75
N LEU A 120 3.13 9.92 -2.70
CA LEU A 120 2.44 8.63 -2.75
C LEU A 120 1.18 8.64 -3.63
N LEU A 121 0.39 9.70 -3.55
CA LEU A 121 -0.94 9.79 -4.15
C LEU A 121 -0.93 10.58 -5.44
N SER A 122 -0.66 11.89 -5.38
CA SER A 122 -0.64 12.76 -6.56
C SER A 122 0.53 12.42 -7.50
N GLY A 123 1.69 12.09 -6.93
CA GLY A 123 2.84 11.55 -7.68
C GLY A 123 2.65 10.12 -8.12
N ASN A 124 1.54 9.50 -7.76
CA ASN A 124 1.10 8.17 -8.17
C ASN A 124 2.07 7.02 -7.83
N GLU A 125 2.86 7.12 -6.78
CA GLU A 125 3.78 6.04 -6.43
C GLU A 125 3.06 4.77 -6.01
N LEU A 126 2.02 4.86 -5.19
CA LEU A 126 1.20 3.70 -4.82
C LEU A 126 0.55 3.04 -6.05
N GLY A 127 0.00 3.83 -6.96
CA GLY A 127 -0.59 3.32 -8.20
C GLY A 127 0.44 2.67 -9.12
N ASN A 128 1.60 3.27 -9.25
CA ASN A 128 2.69 2.74 -10.06
C ASN A 128 3.23 1.41 -9.53
N VAL A 129 3.39 1.29 -8.21
CA VAL A 129 3.80 0.04 -7.56
C VAL A 129 2.76 -1.06 -7.79
N SER A 130 1.48 -0.74 -7.64
CA SER A 130 0.39 -1.68 -7.91
C SER A 130 0.41 -2.17 -9.36
N SER A 131 0.54 -1.27 -10.32
CA SER A 131 0.59 -1.59 -11.75
C SER A 131 1.82 -2.42 -12.10
N GLU A 132 2.96 -2.07 -11.56
CA GLU A 132 4.22 -2.79 -11.78
C GLU A 132 4.17 -4.21 -11.23
N PHE A 133 3.62 -4.40 -10.04
CA PHE A 133 3.42 -5.74 -9.47
C PHE A 133 2.54 -6.61 -10.37
N LYS A 134 1.40 -6.09 -10.79
CA LYS A 134 0.48 -6.80 -11.70
C LYS A 134 1.16 -7.17 -13.01
N ARG A 135 1.87 -6.23 -13.62
CA ARG A 135 2.59 -6.47 -14.88
C ARG A 135 3.60 -7.60 -14.74
N ARG A 136 4.39 -7.61 -13.69
CA ARG A 136 5.38 -8.67 -13.44
C ARG A 136 4.74 -10.02 -13.18
N MET A 137 3.61 -10.05 -12.46
CA MET A 137 2.85 -11.29 -12.23
C MET A 137 2.24 -11.84 -13.54
N GLU A 138 1.70 -10.98 -14.38
CA GLU A 138 1.16 -11.37 -15.69
C GLU A 138 2.26 -11.93 -16.60
N ASN A 139 3.44 -11.31 -16.62
CA ASN A 139 4.59 -11.83 -17.35
C ASN A 139 4.98 -13.24 -16.87
N LEU A 140 5.00 -13.44 -15.57
CA LEU A 140 5.28 -14.75 -14.97
C LEU A 140 4.27 -15.81 -15.42
N ARG A 141 2.99 -15.50 -15.40
CA ARG A 141 1.91 -16.39 -15.86
C ARG A 141 2.07 -16.74 -17.34
N ASN A 142 2.44 -15.79 -18.18
CA ASN A 142 2.65 -16.02 -19.60
C ASN A 142 3.84 -16.95 -19.86
N ILE A 143 4.93 -16.78 -19.13
CA ILE A 143 6.10 -17.67 -19.20
C ILE A 143 5.72 -19.09 -18.81
N GLU A 144 4.97 -19.28 -17.74
CA GLU A 144 4.50 -20.60 -17.29
C GLU A 144 3.59 -21.27 -18.33
N LYS A 145 2.68 -20.53 -18.93
CA LYS A 145 1.81 -21.03 -20.00
C LYS A 145 2.61 -21.52 -21.22
N GLU A 146 3.62 -20.80 -21.62
CA GLU A 146 4.50 -21.20 -22.72
C GLU A 146 5.30 -22.46 -22.38
N ARG A 147 5.84 -22.57 -21.17
CA ARG A 147 6.54 -23.77 -20.70
C ARG A 147 5.64 -25.00 -20.73
N ARG A 148 4.37 -24.88 -20.32
CA ARG A 148 3.40 -25.97 -20.37
C ARG A 148 3.06 -26.41 -21.77
N LYS A 149 3.11 -25.54 -22.75
CA LYS A 149 2.90 -25.87 -24.17
C LYS A 149 4.05 -26.65 -24.78
N GLU A 150 5.26 -26.43 -24.30
CA GLU A 150 6.47 -27.16 -24.75
C GLU A 150 6.57 -28.60 -24.20
N LEU A 151 5.80 -28.93 -23.18
CA LEU A 151 5.69 -30.26 -22.62
C LEU A 151 4.58 -31.06 -23.33
#